data_c2859a871904fc8a9e5e6e4a0d36264a
#
_entry.id   c2859a871904fc8a9e5e6e4a0d36264a
#
_cell.length_a   1.000
_cell.length_b   1.000
_cell.length_c   1.000
_cell.angle_alpha   90.00
_cell.angle_beta   90.00
_cell.angle_gamma   90.00
#
_symmetry.space_group_name_H-M   'P 1'
#
loop_
_entity.id
_entity.type
_entity.pdbx_description
1 polymer ?
#
loop_
_entity_poly.entity_id
_entity_poly.type
_entity_poly.pdbx_seq_one_letter_code
_entity_poly.pdbx_strand_id
1 'polypeptide(L)'
;MKEQSKVNNVTNRLTTVLFIIYLIAICWILLFKLGVRFSNMGNRSINLIPFREPLILNGENILNVVIFVPLGVYAGILFERWIFGKKLLFFFLLSLIVEGLQYILRLGAFDVTDIITNTLGGVIGLMIFKAIEKVFKNSVKAQKFINILAAIGTGLMILFLLLLKTNNLWIKYQ
;
A
#
# COMPACT_ATOMS: atom_id res chain seq x y z
N MET A 1 -14.37 -16.67 -28.19
CA MET A 1 -15.02 -15.71 -27.28
C MET A 1 -15.18 -16.24 -25.85
N LYS A 2 -15.75 -17.43 -25.60
CA LYS A 2 -15.95 -17.97 -24.23
C LYS A 2 -14.64 -18.19 -23.43
N GLU A 3 -13.57 -18.63 -24.08
CA GLU A 3 -12.27 -18.89 -23.44
C GLU A 3 -11.58 -17.59 -23.00
N GLN A 4 -11.63 -16.56 -23.81
CA GLN A 4 -11.07 -15.23 -23.50
C GLN A 4 -11.80 -14.56 -22.30
N SER A 5 -13.13 -14.71 -22.24
CA SER A 5 -13.92 -14.20 -21.12
C SER A 5 -13.60 -14.95 -19.81
N LYS A 6 -13.39 -16.25 -19.89
CA LYS A 6 -12.99 -17.07 -18.72
C LYS A 6 -11.61 -16.69 -18.19
N VAL A 7 -10.64 -16.47 -19.09
CA VAL A 7 -9.28 -16.01 -18.72
C VAL A 7 -9.34 -14.62 -18.05
N ASN A 8 -10.11 -13.69 -18.59
CA ASN A 8 -10.26 -12.37 -18.00
C ASN A 8 -10.90 -12.42 -16.60
N ASN A 9 -11.90 -13.26 -16.40
CA ASN A 9 -12.55 -13.44 -15.10
C ASN A 9 -11.59 -14.02 -14.05
N VAL A 10 -10.77 -15.01 -14.41
CA VAL A 10 -9.77 -15.59 -13.50
C VAL A 10 -8.70 -14.55 -13.15
N THR A 11 -8.21 -13.80 -14.14
CA THR A 11 -7.21 -12.74 -13.93
C THR A 11 -7.74 -11.66 -13.01
N ASN A 12 -8.99 -11.22 -13.19
CA ASN A 12 -9.63 -10.23 -12.33
C ASN A 12 -9.83 -10.72 -10.89
N ARG A 13 -10.24 -11.99 -10.72
CA ARG A 13 -10.38 -12.59 -9.38
C ARG A 13 -9.04 -12.63 -8.64
N LEU A 14 -7.98 -13.06 -9.33
CA LEU A 14 -6.63 -13.08 -8.74
C LEU A 14 -6.18 -11.68 -8.33
N THR A 15 -6.35 -10.67 -9.19
CA THR A 15 -6.04 -9.27 -8.85
C THR A 15 -6.80 -8.82 -7.61
N THR A 16 -8.10 -9.14 -7.52
CA THR A 16 -8.93 -8.76 -6.36
C THR A 16 -8.44 -9.43 -5.07
N VAL A 17 -8.11 -10.71 -5.11
CA VAL A 17 -7.60 -11.44 -3.94
C VAL A 17 -6.26 -10.85 -3.49
N LEU A 18 -5.32 -10.63 -4.41
CA LEU A 18 -4.03 -10.01 -4.11
C LEU A 18 -4.20 -8.60 -3.55
N PHE A 19 -5.14 -7.83 -4.09
CA PHE A 19 -5.47 -6.49 -3.57
C PHE A 19 -6.00 -6.53 -2.14
N ILE A 20 -6.89 -7.47 -1.80
CA ILE A 20 -7.41 -7.64 -0.44
C ILE A 20 -6.28 -8.01 0.52
N ILE A 21 -5.42 -8.98 0.14
CA ILE A 21 -4.25 -9.35 0.95
C ILE A 21 -3.34 -8.14 1.17
N TYR A 22 -3.09 -7.36 0.12
CA TYR A 22 -2.31 -6.14 0.20
C TYR A 22 -2.96 -5.11 1.15
N LEU A 23 -4.29 -4.89 1.07
CA LEU A 23 -4.99 -3.96 1.98
C LEU A 23 -4.87 -4.40 3.44
N ILE A 24 -4.96 -5.69 3.73
CA ILE A 24 -4.75 -6.22 5.07
C ILE A 24 -3.31 -5.96 5.53
N ALA A 25 -2.34 -6.25 4.65
CA ALA A 25 -0.93 -6.06 4.94
C ALA A 25 -0.58 -4.57 5.18
N ILE A 26 -1.08 -3.66 4.32
CA ILE A 26 -0.81 -2.23 4.48
C ILE A 26 -1.45 -1.67 5.75
N CYS A 27 -2.69 -2.05 6.07
CA CYS A 27 -3.32 -1.69 7.33
C CYS A 27 -2.48 -2.18 8.53
N TRP A 28 -2.00 -3.43 8.48
CA TRP A 28 -1.14 -3.97 9.52
C TRP A 28 0.18 -3.18 9.63
N ILE A 29 0.89 -2.97 8.53
CA ILE A 29 2.19 -2.27 8.51
C ILE A 29 2.04 -0.83 9.01
N LEU A 30 1.01 -0.11 8.53
CA LEU A 30 0.81 1.30 8.90
C LEU A 30 0.34 1.44 10.35
N LEU A 31 -0.63 0.63 10.80
CA LEU A 31 -1.13 0.71 12.17
C LEU A 31 -0.06 0.33 13.19
N PHE A 32 0.78 -0.64 12.87
CA PHE A 32 1.76 -1.13 13.80
C PHE A 32 3.19 -0.64 13.55
N LYS A 33 3.46 0.20 12.52
CA LYS A 33 4.78 0.77 12.16
C LYS A 33 5.94 -0.21 12.39
N LEU A 34 5.74 -1.51 12.04
CA LEU A 34 6.67 -2.63 12.18
C LEU A 34 7.26 -2.85 13.60
N GLY A 35 6.78 -2.17 14.61
CA GLY A 35 7.37 -2.28 15.95
C GLY A 35 6.45 -1.78 17.05
N VAL A 36 5.34 -2.50 17.30
CA VAL A 36 4.49 -2.17 18.43
C VAL A 36 5.12 -2.62 19.72
N ARG A 37 5.70 -1.67 20.42
CA ARG A 37 5.81 -1.78 21.87
C ARG A 37 4.53 -1.22 22.47
N PHE A 38 3.57 -2.07 22.83
CA PHE A 38 2.36 -1.69 23.57
C PHE A 38 2.67 -0.94 24.88
N SER A 39 3.92 -1.00 25.36
CA SER A 39 4.41 -0.29 26.53
C SER A 39 4.59 1.22 26.32
N ASN A 40 4.62 1.70 25.09
CA ASN A 40 4.81 3.12 24.78
C ASN A 40 3.58 3.68 24.02
N MET A 41 2.38 3.47 24.55
CA MET A 41 1.22 4.26 24.12
C MET A 41 1.49 5.72 24.48
N GLY A 42 2.09 6.46 23.53
CA GLY A 42 2.48 7.84 23.72
C GLY A 42 1.30 8.78 23.91
N ASN A 43 1.60 10.04 24.23
CA ASN A 43 0.59 11.09 24.22
C ASN A 43 0.05 11.29 22.80
N ARG A 44 -1.27 11.50 22.69
CA ARG A 44 -1.88 11.88 21.41
C ARG A 44 -1.24 13.19 20.94
N SER A 45 -0.69 13.19 19.74
CA SER A 45 -0.17 14.38 19.10
C SER A 45 -0.81 14.57 17.72
N ILE A 46 -0.94 15.83 17.32
CA ILE A 46 -1.49 16.20 16.01
C ILE A 46 -0.47 17.13 15.37
N ASN A 47 0.02 16.75 14.20
CA ASN A 47 0.89 17.57 13.37
C ASN A 47 0.13 18.00 12.10
N LEU A 48 -0.31 19.27 12.09
CA LEU A 48 -1.03 19.84 10.95
C LEU A 48 -0.12 20.64 10.01
N ILE A 49 1.16 20.83 10.38
CA ILE A 49 2.11 21.57 9.55
C ILE A 49 2.85 20.55 8.68
N PRO A 50 2.56 20.48 7.36
CA PRO A 50 3.23 19.53 6.50
C PRO A 50 4.73 19.85 6.41
N PHE A 51 5.54 18.79 6.37
CA PHE A 51 7.01 18.86 6.19
C PHE A 51 7.71 19.78 7.20
N ARG A 52 7.28 19.74 8.47
CA ARG A 52 7.86 20.53 9.55
C ARG A 52 9.35 20.26 9.77
N GLU A 53 9.80 19.03 9.50
CA GLU A 53 11.21 18.67 9.54
C GLU A 53 11.86 18.96 8.17
N PRO A 54 13.13 19.46 8.14
CA PRO A 54 13.73 20.03 6.95
C PRO A 54 14.05 19.02 5.83
N LEU A 55 13.74 17.74 6.00
CA LEU A 55 14.05 16.70 5.02
C LEU A 55 12.74 16.09 4.48
N ILE A 56 12.32 16.58 3.31
CA ILE A 56 11.32 15.93 2.44
C ILE A 56 11.68 14.45 2.21
N LEU A 57 12.97 14.09 2.28
CA LEU A 57 13.52 12.74 2.11
C LEU A 57 13.77 12.01 3.45
N ASN A 58 12.96 12.26 4.48
CA ASN A 58 12.97 11.42 5.67
C ASN A 58 12.58 9.97 5.28
N GLY A 59 13.26 8.98 5.86
CA GLY A 59 13.00 7.57 5.56
C GLY A 59 11.54 7.17 5.76
N GLU A 60 10.83 7.78 6.73
CA GLU A 60 9.41 7.58 6.99
C GLU A 60 8.56 8.06 5.80
N ASN A 61 8.82 9.27 5.30
CA ASN A 61 8.11 9.82 4.15
C ASN A 61 8.30 8.97 2.88
N ILE A 62 9.54 8.50 2.65
CA ILE A 62 9.83 7.59 1.52
C ILE A 62 9.09 6.28 1.67
N LEU A 63 9.07 5.70 2.88
CA LEU A 63 8.38 4.45 3.16
C LEU A 63 6.88 4.58 2.93
N ASN A 64 6.26 5.67 3.37
CA ASN A 64 4.85 5.97 3.14
C ASN A 64 4.52 6.01 1.65
N VAL A 65 5.34 6.71 0.85
CA VAL A 65 5.19 6.72 -0.62
C VAL A 65 5.28 5.29 -1.17
N VAL A 66 6.34 4.55 -0.84
CA VAL A 66 6.60 3.21 -1.39
C VAL A 66 5.48 2.24 -1.03
N ILE A 67 4.98 2.28 0.19
CA ILE A 67 3.90 1.40 0.65
C ILE A 67 2.60 1.67 -0.11
N PHE A 68 2.31 2.91 -0.51
CA PHE A 68 1.10 3.26 -1.27
C PHE A 68 1.22 3.09 -2.79
N VAL A 69 2.42 2.87 -3.34
CA VAL A 69 2.59 2.60 -4.78
C VAL A 69 1.74 1.41 -5.26
N PRO A 70 1.73 0.23 -4.59
CA PRO A 70 0.88 -0.88 -5.03
C PRO A 70 -0.62 -0.53 -5.01
N LEU A 71 -1.08 0.32 -4.07
CA LEU A 71 -2.47 0.79 -4.05
C LEU A 71 -2.84 1.48 -5.35
N GLY A 72 -1.96 2.38 -5.84
CA GLY A 72 -2.14 3.08 -7.10
C GLY A 72 -2.18 2.13 -8.29
N VAL A 73 -1.28 1.14 -8.33
CA VAL A 73 -1.24 0.11 -9.37
C VAL A 73 -2.56 -0.67 -9.39
N TYR A 74 -3.03 -1.17 -8.25
CA TYR A 74 -4.31 -1.88 -8.14
C TYR A 74 -5.50 -1.02 -8.51
N ALA A 75 -5.51 0.27 -8.10
CA ALA A 75 -6.57 1.19 -8.47
C ALA A 75 -6.59 1.49 -9.97
N GLY A 76 -5.42 1.45 -10.63
CA GLY A 76 -5.32 1.51 -12.09
C GLY A 76 -6.05 0.36 -12.77
N ILE A 77 -5.89 -0.86 -12.26
CA ILE A 77 -6.49 -2.09 -12.79
C ILE A 77 -7.97 -2.20 -12.44
N LEU A 78 -8.30 -2.14 -11.14
CA LEU A 78 -9.63 -2.49 -10.64
C LEU A 78 -10.65 -1.37 -10.84
N PHE A 79 -10.20 -0.12 -10.82
CA PHE A 79 -11.05 1.06 -10.96
C PHE A 79 -10.77 1.79 -12.29
N GLU A 80 -10.60 1.06 -13.37
CA GLU A 80 -10.29 1.60 -14.71
C GLU A 80 -11.27 2.72 -15.12
N ARG A 81 -12.57 2.52 -14.84
CA ARG A 81 -13.65 3.47 -15.19
C ARG A 81 -13.70 4.72 -14.32
N TRP A 82 -12.94 4.76 -13.23
CA TRP A 82 -12.94 5.93 -12.36
C TRP A 82 -12.07 7.03 -12.96
N ILE A 83 -12.60 8.26 -12.94
CA ILE A 83 -11.81 9.45 -13.27
C ILE A 83 -10.68 9.64 -12.24
N PHE A 84 -9.63 10.34 -12.64
CA PHE A 84 -8.46 10.57 -11.80
C PHE A 84 -8.81 11.15 -10.42
N GLY A 85 -9.74 12.14 -10.37
CA GLY A 85 -10.16 12.75 -9.11
C GLY A 85 -10.79 11.76 -8.11
N LYS A 86 -11.57 10.77 -8.59
CA LYS A 86 -12.12 9.72 -7.71
C LYS A 86 -11.03 8.80 -7.16
N LYS A 87 -10.01 8.47 -7.97
CA LYS A 87 -8.86 7.67 -7.52
C LYS A 87 -8.03 8.44 -6.50
N LEU A 88 -7.79 9.72 -6.75
CA LEU A 88 -7.08 10.61 -5.82
C LEU A 88 -7.82 10.71 -4.47
N LEU A 89 -9.12 10.94 -4.52
CA LEU A 89 -9.96 10.97 -3.31
C LEU A 89 -9.92 9.64 -2.55
N PHE A 90 -9.90 8.51 -3.25
CA PHE A 90 -9.78 7.19 -2.65
C PHE A 90 -8.45 7.03 -1.89
N PHE A 91 -7.31 7.44 -2.46
CA PHE A 91 -6.02 7.39 -1.77
C PHE A 91 -5.99 8.29 -0.56
N PHE A 92 -6.49 9.52 -0.71
CA PHE A 92 -6.59 10.49 0.37
C PHE A 92 -7.45 9.97 1.54
N LEU A 93 -8.66 9.47 1.25
CA LEU A 93 -9.56 8.95 2.28
C LEU A 93 -8.98 7.74 2.99
N LEU A 94 -8.34 6.82 2.26
CA LEU A 94 -7.70 5.66 2.87
C LEU A 94 -6.57 6.08 3.81
N SER A 95 -5.72 7.01 3.39
CA SER A 95 -4.66 7.56 4.24
C SER A 95 -5.23 8.28 5.46
N LEU A 96 -6.25 9.11 5.28
CA LEU A 96 -6.91 9.81 6.37
C LEU A 96 -7.51 8.84 7.42
N ILE A 97 -8.10 7.73 6.96
CA ILE A 97 -8.62 6.68 7.86
C ILE A 97 -7.48 6.05 8.67
N VAL A 98 -6.35 5.74 8.03
CA VAL A 98 -5.20 5.16 8.72
C VAL A 98 -4.65 6.10 9.78
N GLU A 99 -4.41 7.38 9.43
CA GLU A 99 -3.94 8.40 10.36
C GLU A 99 -4.92 8.61 11.52
N GLY A 100 -6.22 8.65 11.21
CA GLY A 100 -7.27 8.73 12.22
C GLY A 100 -7.26 7.54 13.18
N LEU A 101 -7.07 6.31 12.67
CA LEU A 101 -6.96 5.10 13.49
C LEU A 101 -5.70 5.11 14.36
N GLN A 102 -4.54 5.52 13.82
CA GLN A 102 -3.30 5.66 14.59
C GLN A 102 -3.48 6.61 15.77
N TYR A 103 -4.13 7.76 15.54
CA TYR A 103 -4.44 8.74 16.57
C TYR A 103 -5.41 8.20 17.63
N ILE A 104 -6.53 7.57 17.20
CA ILE A 104 -7.56 7.03 18.11
C ILE A 104 -6.96 5.91 18.97
N LEU A 105 -6.21 5.00 18.38
CA LEU A 105 -5.59 3.85 19.03
C LEU A 105 -4.29 4.21 19.79
N ARG A 106 -3.84 5.46 19.76
CA ARG A 106 -2.58 5.94 20.36
C ARG A 106 -1.33 5.21 19.83
N LEU A 107 -1.35 4.82 18.56
CA LEU A 107 -0.25 4.11 17.90
C LEU A 107 0.73 5.07 17.23
N GLY A 108 0.35 6.33 17.05
CA GLY A 108 1.17 7.37 16.43
C GLY A 108 0.52 8.75 16.53
N ALA A 109 1.19 9.76 15.99
CA ALA A 109 0.65 11.09 15.77
C ALA A 109 -0.25 11.10 14.55
N PHE A 110 -1.29 11.93 14.54
CA PHE A 110 -1.98 12.29 13.31
C PHE A 110 -1.11 13.26 12.52
N ASP A 111 -0.58 12.86 11.36
CA ASP A 111 0.34 13.68 10.58
C ASP A 111 -0.18 13.95 9.16
N VAL A 112 -0.33 15.23 8.83
CA VAL A 112 -0.75 15.66 7.48
C VAL A 112 0.32 15.33 6.44
N THR A 113 1.60 15.27 6.82
CA THR A 113 2.69 14.87 5.92
C THR A 113 2.49 13.44 5.43
N ASP A 114 2.08 12.53 6.33
CA ASP A 114 1.82 11.12 6.00
C ASP A 114 0.64 11.00 5.03
N ILE A 115 -0.41 11.81 5.21
CA ILE A 115 -1.54 11.82 4.28
C ILE A 115 -1.10 12.26 2.88
N ILE A 116 -0.23 13.27 2.79
CA ILE A 116 0.29 13.77 1.51
C ILE A 116 1.19 12.73 0.84
N THR A 117 2.15 12.16 1.58
CA THR A 117 3.13 11.20 1.04
C THR A 117 2.47 9.89 0.64
N ASN A 118 1.53 9.39 1.42
CA ASN A 118 0.70 8.23 1.09
C ASN A 118 -0.10 8.46 -0.20
N THR A 119 -0.79 9.61 -0.30
CA THR A 119 -1.56 9.97 -1.49
C THR A 119 -0.66 10.09 -2.73
N LEU A 120 0.53 10.69 -2.58
CA LEU A 120 1.53 10.78 -3.64
C LEU A 120 1.98 9.39 -4.10
N GLY A 121 2.20 8.45 -3.18
CA GLY A 121 2.51 7.06 -3.49
C GLY A 121 1.43 6.42 -4.37
N GLY A 122 0.15 6.63 -4.05
CA GLY A 122 -0.97 6.17 -4.87
C GLY A 122 -0.95 6.75 -6.29
N VAL A 123 -0.64 8.05 -6.43
CA VAL A 123 -0.51 8.70 -7.74
C VAL A 123 0.66 8.12 -8.54
N ILE A 124 1.82 7.94 -7.92
CA ILE A 124 2.98 7.31 -8.56
C ILE A 124 2.63 5.89 -9.03
N GLY A 125 1.92 5.11 -8.21
CA GLY A 125 1.45 3.77 -8.58
C GLY A 125 0.54 3.77 -9.80
N LEU A 126 -0.37 4.75 -9.93
CA LEU A 126 -1.19 4.93 -11.14
C LEU A 126 -0.33 5.22 -12.37
N MET A 127 0.70 6.05 -12.23
CA MET A 127 1.62 6.37 -13.34
C MET A 127 2.41 5.15 -13.78
N ILE A 128 2.91 4.36 -12.82
CA ILE A 128 3.60 3.10 -13.07
C ILE A 128 2.69 2.13 -13.82
N PHE A 129 1.43 1.96 -13.38
CA PHE A 129 0.48 1.10 -14.08
C PHE A 129 0.29 1.53 -15.54
N LYS A 130 0.05 2.83 -15.78
CA LYS A 130 -0.11 3.36 -17.14
C LYS A 130 1.14 3.18 -17.99
N ALA A 131 2.33 3.32 -17.41
CA ALA A 131 3.60 3.06 -18.12
C ALA A 131 3.71 1.59 -18.52
N ILE A 132 3.41 0.66 -17.60
CA ILE A 132 3.41 -0.78 -17.88
C ILE A 132 2.38 -1.12 -18.97
N GLU A 133 1.16 -0.59 -18.86
CA GLU A 133 0.10 -0.80 -19.86
C GLU A 133 0.53 -0.33 -21.25
N LYS A 134 1.19 0.82 -21.33
CA LYS A 134 1.74 1.36 -22.59
C LYS A 134 2.83 0.45 -23.18
N VAL A 135 3.70 -0.10 -22.36
CA VAL A 135 4.77 -1.03 -22.80
C VAL A 135 4.17 -2.31 -23.36
N PHE A 136 3.21 -2.90 -22.65
CA PHE A 136 2.57 -4.15 -23.09
C PHE A 136 1.55 -3.95 -24.21
N LYS A 137 1.13 -2.71 -24.51
CA LYS A 137 0.07 -2.36 -25.48
C LYS A 137 -1.21 -3.19 -25.29
N ASN A 138 -1.43 -3.73 -24.09
CA ASN A 138 -2.55 -4.59 -23.76
C ASN A 138 -2.76 -4.63 -22.25
N SER A 139 -3.91 -4.17 -21.79
CA SER A 139 -4.24 -4.07 -20.36
C SER A 139 -4.25 -5.44 -19.67
N VAL A 140 -4.73 -6.49 -20.34
CA VAL A 140 -4.76 -7.85 -19.77
C VAL A 140 -3.36 -8.43 -19.59
N LYS A 141 -2.44 -8.18 -20.56
CA LYS A 141 -1.05 -8.61 -20.42
C LYS A 141 -0.33 -7.85 -19.30
N ALA A 142 -0.54 -6.53 -19.21
CA ALA A 142 -0.03 -5.69 -18.14
C ALA A 142 -0.53 -6.18 -16.77
N GLN A 143 -1.83 -6.46 -16.65
CA GLN A 143 -2.43 -6.99 -15.43
C GLN A 143 -1.86 -8.35 -15.03
N LYS A 144 -1.68 -9.28 -15.98
CA LYS A 144 -1.06 -10.60 -15.70
C LYS A 144 0.37 -10.44 -15.18
N PHE A 145 1.15 -9.57 -15.80
CA PHE A 145 2.51 -9.28 -15.35
C PHE A 145 2.52 -8.74 -13.92
N ILE A 146 1.66 -7.78 -13.61
CA ILE A 146 1.52 -7.21 -12.26
C ILE A 146 1.08 -8.28 -11.26
N ASN A 147 0.12 -9.14 -11.62
CA ASN A 147 -0.32 -10.23 -10.76
C ASN A 147 0.80 -11.21 -10.41
N ILE A 148 1.69 -11.52 -11.37
CA ILE A 148 2.86 -12.37 -11.14
C ILE A 148 3.80 -11.70 -10.13
N LEU A 149 4.15 -10.44 -10.32
CA LEU A 149 5.01 -9.70 -9.41
C LEU A 149 4.39 -9.61 -8.00
N ALA A 150 3.09 -9.30 -7.94
CA ALA A 150 2.37 -9.21 -6.68
C ALA A 150 2.28 -10.56 -5.96
N ALA A 151 2.07 -11.67 -6.68
CA ALA A 151 2.05 -13.01 -6.10
C ALA A 151 3.42 -13.40 -5.54
N ILE A 152 4.50 -13.10 -6.26
CA ILE A 152 5.88 -13.32 -5.78
C ILE A 152 6.12 -12.48 -4.52
N GLY A 153 5.81 -11.18 -4.55
CA GLY A 153 5.99 -10.29 -3.40
C GLY A 153 5.18 -10.74 -2.18
N THR A 154 3.92 -11.15 -2.38
CA THR A 154 3.08 -11.70 -1.31
C THR A 154 3.67 -13.01 -0.74
N GLY A 155 4.14 -13.90 -1.60
CA GLY A 155 4.78 -15.16 -1.19
C GLY A 155 6.05 -14.91 -0.36
N LEU A 156 6.91 -13.99 -0.80
CA LEU A 156 8.11 -13.59 -0.05
C LEU A 156 7.76 -12.94 1.29
N MET A 157 6.74 -12.11 1.35
CA MET A 157 6.26 -11.51 2.60
C MET A 157 5.78 -12.57 3.58
N ILE A 158 4.97 -13.53 3.13
CA ILE A 158 4.48 -14.64 3.97
C ILE A 158 5.66 -15.49 4.47
N LEU A 159 6.60 -15.84 3.58
CA LEU A 159 7.79 -16.60 3.95
C LEU A 159 8.61 -15.85 5.01
N PHE A 160 8.83 -14.55 4.83
CA PHE A 160 9.54 -13.72 5.81
C PHE A 160 8.84 -13.71 7.18
N LEU A 161 7.53 -13.56 7.21
CA LEU A 161 6.74 -13.60 8.46
C LEU A 161 6.81 -14.96 9.15
N LEU A 162 6.80 -16.06 8.38
CA LEU A 162 6.97 -17.42 8.91
C LEU A 162 8.37 -17.62 9.50
N LEU A 163 9.42 -17.13 8.84
CA LEU A 163 10.78 -17.20 9.34
C LEU A 163 10.97 -16.39 10.63
N LEU A 164 10.34 -15.22 10.74
CA LEU A 164 10.32 -14.44 11.99
C LEU A 164 9.62 -15.21 13.11
N LYS A 165 8.48 -15.83 12.85
CA LYS A 165 7.72 -16.58 13.84
C LYS A 165 8.48 -17.82 14.35
N THR A 166 9.27 -18.49 13.52
CA THR A 166 10.01 -19.70 13.87
C THR A 166 11.33 -19.41 14.60
N ASN A 167 11.64 -18.14 14.93
CA ASN A 167 12.89 -17.71 15.56
C ASN A 167 14.18 -18.13 14.82
N ASN A 168 14.08 -18.52 13.57
CA ASN A 168 15.23 -18.88 12.75
C ASN A 168 16.04 -17.65 12.27
N LEU A 169 15.48 -16.45 12.40
CA LEU A 169 16.22 -15.21 12.26
C LEU A 169 16.50 -14.70 13.68
N TRP A 170 17.76 -14.62 14.04
CA TRP A 170 18.30 -14.16 15.34
C TRP A 170 17.98 -12.68 15.67
N ILE A 171 16.78 -12.24 15.37
CA ILE A 171 16.30 -10.92 15.76
C ILE A 171 15.71 -11.06 17.16
N LYS A 172 16.56 -10.98 18.17
CA LYS A 172 16.11 -10.77 19.55
C LYS A 172 15.45 -9.41 19.62
N TYR A 173 14.15 -9.38 19.80
CA TYR A 173 13.43 -8.18 20.24
C TYR A 173 13.86 -7.92 21.71
N GLN A 174 14.87 -7.08 21.91
CA GLN A 174 15.16 -6.50 23.23
C GLN A 174 14.30 -5.26 23.44
#